data_c55469f0ae668d70a35ec5cd01f93033
#
_entry.id   c55469f0ae668d70a35ec5cd01f93033
#
_cell.length_a   1.000
_cell.length_b   1.000
_cell.length_c   1.000
_cell.angle_alpha   90.00
_cell.angle_beta   90.00
_cell.angle_gamma   90.00
#
_symmetry.space_group_name_H-M   'P 1'
#
loop_
_entity.id
_entity.type
_entity.pdbx_description
1 polymer ?
#
loop_
_entity_poly.entity_id
_entity_poly.type
_entity_poly.pdbx_seq_one_letter_code
_entity_poly.pdbx_strand_id
1 'polypeptide(L)'
;TRPDCLGEDILNLLHELNQIKPVWIELGLQTIHEDTASYIRRGYDLPVFEHALKRLRQLGIPVIVHTILGLPGEDIKRNLETMHYLNDHHIQGIKLQLLHVLKYTDLADDYLTGRFSVYSMEEYFEVLSSCICNLSPDIVIHRLTGDGPKDLLIAPTWSTNKRHVLNQMQSWFKIHDIWQGKEL
;
A
#
# COMPACT_ATOMS: atom_id res chain seq x y z
N THR A 1 -4.01 -2.47 10.92
CA THR A 1 -5.11 -1.70 11.54
C THR A 1 -5.34 -0.37 10.81
N ARG A 2 -6.43 0.31 11.14
CA ARG A 2 -6.71 1.70 10.73
C ARG A 2 -6.10 2.66 11.76
N PRO A 3 -5.59 3.84 11.33
CA PRO A 3 -5.01 4.83 12.23
C PRO A 3 -5.98 5.34 13.30
N ASP A 4 -7.24 5.54 12.94
CA ASP A 4 -8.32 6.02 13.84
C ASP A 4 -8.76 5.00 14.90
N CYS A 5 -8.25 3.76 14.85
CA CYS A 5 -8.48 2.73 15.87
C CYS A 5 -7.38 2.69 16.95
N LEU A 6 -6.39 3.58 16.91
CA LEU A 6 -5.27 3.62 17.86
C LEU A 6 -5.50 4.68 18.95
N GLY A 7 -6.49 4.44 19.81
CA GLY A 7 -6.71 5.24 21.02
C GLY A 7 -5.61 5.04 22.07
N GLU A 8 -5.57 5.91 23.11
CA GLU A 8 -4.54 5.88 24.15
C GLU A 8 -4.46 4.54 24.89
N ASP A 9 -5.58 3.91 25.17
CA ASP A 9 -5.68 2.59 25.80
C ASP A 9 -5.03 1.50 24.95
N ILE A 10 -5.25 1.52 23.65
CA ILE A 10 -4.64 0.59 22.71
C ILE A 10 -3.13 0.83 22.59
N LEU A 11 -2.71 2.09 22.51
CA LEU A 11 -1.28 2.45 22.44
C LEU A 11 -0.53 2.02 23.71
N ASN A 12 -1.13 2.21 24.89
CA ASN A 12 -0.55 1.76 26.16
C ASN A 12 -0.40 0.23 26.19
N LEU A 13 -1.44 -0.52 25.79
CA LEU A 13 -1.37 -1.97 25.71
C LEU A 13 -0.29 -2.43 24.73
N LEU A 14 -0.19 -1.82 23.54
CA LEU A 14 0.85 -2.13 22.57
C LEU A 14 2.25 -1.86 23.11
N HIS A 15 2.41 -0.75 23.85
CA HIS A 15 3.67 -0.46 24.52
C HIS A 15 4.07 -1.52 25.55
N GLU A 16 3.14 -1.91 26.42
CA GLU A 16 3.37 -2.99 27.39
C GLU A 16 3.76 -4.31 26.71
N LEU A 17 3.01 -4.70 25.67
CA LEU A 17 3.31 -5.91 24.91
C LEU A 17 4.68 -5.85 24.23
N ASN A 18 5.07 -4.69 23.71
CA ASN A 18 6.36 -4.49 23.06
C ASN A 18 7.55 -4.62 24.03
N GLN A 19 7.35 -4.41 25.35
CA GLN A 19 8.36 -4.68 26.37
C GLN A 19 8.57 -6.19 26.62
N ILE A 20 7.56 -7.01 26.34
CA ILE A 20 7.61 -8.46 26.56
C ILE A 20 8.11 -9.17 25.30
N LYS A 21 7.60 -8.76 24.13
CA LYS A 21 7.93 -9.35 22.83
C LYS A 21 7.84 -8.27 21.74
N PRO A 22 8.82 -8.18 20.82
CA PRO A 22 8.78 -7.21 19.74
C PRO A 22 7.46 -7.25 18.96
N VAL A 23 6.83 -6.09 18.84
CA VAL A 23 5.58 -5.88 18.11
C VAL A 23 5.84 -4.91 16.97
N TRP A 24 5.23 -5.12 15.81
CA TRP A 24 5.10 -4.11 14.75
C TRP A 24 3.64 -3.91 14.39
N ILE A 25 3.33 -2.74 13.86
CA ILE A 25 1.97 -2.40 13.45
C ILE A 25 1.91 -2.24 11.94
N GLU A 26 0.99 -2.97 11.32
CA GLU A 26 0.61 -2.75 9.92
C GLU A 26 -0.48 -1.68 9.88
N LEU A 27 -0.12 -0.50 9.33
CA LEU A 27 -0.94 0.69 9.35
C LEU A 27 -1.45 1.04 7.95
N GLY A 28 -2.76 1.19 7.79
CA GLY A 28 -3.36 1.60 6.52
C GLY A 28 -3.08 3.07 6.23
N LEU A 29 -2.63 3.38 5.01
CA LEU A 29 -2.56 4.71 4.43
C LEU A 29 -3.34 4.74 3.12
N GLN A 30 -3.14 3.76 2.30
CA GLN A 30 -3.59 3.53 0.93
C GLN A 30 -3.00 4.53 -0.05
N THR A 31 -3.18 5.83 0.18
CA THR A 31 -2.67 6.97 -0.57
C THR A 31 -2.57 8.20 0.34
N ILE A 32 -1.72 9.18 -0.03
CA ILE A 32 -1.67 10.50 0.62
C ILE A 32 -2.70 11.47 0.04
N HIS A 33 -3.30 11.18 -1.11
CA HIS A 33 -4.19 12.07 -1.83
C HIS A 33 -5.61 12.01 -1.28
N GLU A 34 -6.07 13.11 -0.67
CA GLU A 34 -7.36 13.16 0.03
C GLU A 34 -8.58 13.02 -0.91
N ASP A 35 -8.48 13.45 -2.15
CA ASP A 35 -9.53 13.23 -3.17
C ASP A 35 -9.71 11.75 -3.48
N THR A 36 -8.61 11.02 -3.69
CA THR A 36 -8.63 9.56 -3.88
C THR A 36 -9.05 8.85 -2.60
N ALA A 37 -8.51 9.24 -1.44
CA ALA A 37 -8.87 8.67 -0.14
C ALA A 37 -10.37 8.81 0.16
N SER A 38 -10.94 9.95 -0.18
CA SER A 38 -12.38 10.22 -0.07
C SER A 38 -13.20 9.35 -1.04
N TYR A 39 -12.75 9.24 -2.31
CA TYR A 39 -13.39 8.42 -3.33
C TYR A 39 -13.47 6.93 -2.92
N ILE A 40 -12.38 6.37 -2.41
CA ILE A 40 -12.33 4.97 -1.92
C ILE A 40 -12.92 4.80 -0.53
N ARG A 41 -13.46 5.87 0.07
CA ARG A 41 -14.04 5.88 1.42
C ARG A 41 -13.08 5.35 2.49
N ARG A 42 -11.84 5.84 2.47
CA ARG A 42 -10.83 5.48 3.49
C ARG A 42 -11.34 5.72 4.92
N GLY A 43 -12.12 6.79 5.13
CA GLY A 43 -12.85 7.06 6.38
C GLY A 43 -12.04 7.75 7.46
N TYR A 44 -10.84 8.26 7.15
CA TYR A 44 -10.00 9.12 7.98
C TYR A 44 -9.09 9.96 7.08
N ASP A 45 -8.70 11.14 7.56
CA ASP A 45 -7.84 12.09 6.85
C ASP A 45 -6.35 11.81 7.10
N LEU A 46 -5.47 12.34 6.25
CA LEU A 46 -4.02 12.16 6.35
C LEU A 46 -3.45 12.55 7.72
N PRO A 47 -3.86 13.66 8.38
CA PRO A 47 -3.39 14.01 9.72
C PRO A 47 -3.65 12.94 10.78
N VAL A 48 -4.71 12.14 10.64
CA VAL A 48 -5.00 11.02 11.56
C VAL A 48 -3.94 9.92 11.41
N PHE A 49 -3.52 9.64 10.18
CA PHE A 49 -2.42 8.71 9.92
C PHE A 49 -1.10 9.24 10.49
N GLU A 50 -0.76 10.50 10.23
CA GLU A 50 0.46 11.14 10.73
C GLU A 50 0.53 11.11 12.27
N HIS A 51 -0.59 11.42 12.93
CA HIS A 51 -0.69 11.35 14.39
C HIS A 51 -0.43 9.93 14.91
N ALA A 52 -1.07 8.93 14.32
CA ALA A 52 -0.89 7.53 14.70
C ALA A 52 0.56 7.07 14.48
N LEU A 53 1.15 7.40 13.33
CA LEU A 53 2.54 7.08 13.00
C LEU A 53 3.51 7.70 14.01
N LYS A 54 3.32 8.99 14.33
CA LYS A 54 4.14 9.72 15.34
C LYS A 54 4.05 9.05 16.72
N ARG A 55 2.84 8.66 17.15
CA ARG A 55 2.63 8.01 18.46
C ARG A 55 3.31 6.65 18.53
N LEU A 56 3.15 5.81 17.50
CA LEU A 56 3.82 4.50 17.43
C LEU A 56 5.34 4.63 17.47
N ARG A 57 5.92 5.60 16.76
CA ARG A 57 7.35 5.88 16.78
C ARG A 57 7.84 6.31 18.17
N GLN A 58 7.09 7.14 18.89
CA GLN A 58 7.42 7.54 20.26
C GLN A 58 7.47 6.34 21.23
N LEU A 59 6.68 5.32 20.96
CA LEU A 59 6.65 4.07 21.73
C LEU A 59 7.69 3.04 21.25
N GLY A 60 8.51 3.37 20.25
CA GLY A 60 9.49 2.46 19.66
C GLY A 60 8.89 1.27 18.92
N ILE A 61 7.66 1.40 18.42
CA ILE A 61 6.93 0.36 17.70
C ILE A 61 7.14 0.55 16.19
N PRO A 62 7.78 -0.39 15.48
CA PRO A 62 7.95 -0.33 14.04
C PRO A 62 6.61 -0.32 13.29
N VAL A 63 6.55 0.47 12.22
CA VAL A 63 5.35 0.60 11.39
C VAL A 63 5.60 0.12 9.98
N ILE A 64 4.71 -0.76 9.50
CA ILE A 64 4.65 -1.22 8.12
C ILE A 64 3.43 -0.59 7.48
N VAL A 65 3.64 0.26 6.48
CA VAL A 65 2.56 1.02 5.84
C VAL A 65 1.96 0.24 4.68
N HIS A 66 0.64 0.22 4.59
CA HIS A 66 -0.09 -0.34 3.46
C HIS A 66 -0.46 0.77 2.47
N THR A 67 -0.02 0.63 1.21
CA THR A 67 -0.42 1.46 0.07
C THR A 67 -1.12 0.61 -0.98
N ILE A 68 -1.92 1.24 -1.84
CA ILE A 68 -2.61 0.56 -2.94
C ILE A 68 -2.23 1.28 -4.24
N LEU A 69 -1.67 0.53 -5.18
CA LEU A 69 -1.35 0.99 -6.53
C LEU A 69 -2.52 0.70 -7.48
N GLY A 70 -2.81 1.63 -8.38
CA GLY A 70 -3.90 1.53 -9.34
C GLY A 70 -5.24 2.04 -8.81
N LEU A 71 -5.22 2.89 -7.79
CA LEU A 71 -6.43 3.58 -7.31
C LEU A 71 -6.98 4.50 -8.42
N PRO A 72 -8.32 4.61 -8.55
CA PRO A 72 -8.93 5.49 -9.53
C PRO A 72 -8.46 6.94 -9.39
N GLY A 73 -8.04 7.54 -10.52
CA GLY A 73 -7.53 8.91 -10.55
C GLY A 73 -6.05 9.06 -10.17
N GLU A 74 -5.36 7.95 -9.85
CA GLU A 74 -3.92 7.99 -9.56
C GLU A 74 -3.09 7.49 -10.75
N ASP A 75 -2.23 8.38 -11.24
CA ASP A 75 -1.19 8.07 -12.21
C ASP A 75 0.14 7.73 -11.52
N ILE A 76 1.16 7.47 -12.31
CA ILE A 76 2.53 7.18 -11.83
C ILE A 76 3.05 8.32 -10.93
N LYS A 77 2.80 9.58 -11.29
CA LYS A 77 3.29 10.73 -10.54
C LYS A 77 2.71 10.77 -9.12
N ARG A 78 1.41 10.56 -8.98
CA ARG A 78 0.75 10.53 -7.67
C ARG A 78 1.24 9.34 -6.81
N ASN A 79 1.49 8.19 -7.41
CA ASN A 79 2.11 7.08 -6.69
C ASN A 79 3.52 7.41 -6.20
N LEU A 80 4.34 8.10 -7.01
CA LEU A 80 5.68 8.55 -6.61
C LEU A 80 5.64 9.62 -5.50
N GLU A 81 4.69 10.55 -5.55
CA GLU A 81 4.47 11.50 -4.44
C GLU A 81 4.21 10.77 -3.12
N THR A 82 3.44 9.66 -3.16
CA THR A 82 3.24 8.81 -1.97
C THR A 82 4.54 8.11 -1.52
N MET A 83 5.38 7.64 -2.45
CA MET A 83 6.68 7.03 -2.09
C MET A 83 7.63 8.04 -1.46
N HIS A 84 7.76 9.23 -2.04
CA HIS A 84 8.60 10.30 -1.49
C HIS A 84 8.12 10.73 -0.09
N TYR A 85 6.81 10.91 0.08
CA TYR A 85 6.23 11.20 1.39
C TYR A 85 6.61 10.14 2.44
N LEU A 86 6.55 8.85 2.09
CA LEU A 86 6.90 7.76 3.01
C LEU A 86 8.39 7.68 3.31
N ASN A 87 9.26 8.01 2.33
CA ASN A 87 10.70 8.14 2.56
C ASN A 87 11.00 9.19 3.64
N ASP A 88 10.36 10.37 3.57
CA ASP A 88 10.54 11.46 4.53
C ASP A 88 10.00 11.12 5.93
N HIS A 89 9.05 10.21 6.01
CA HIS A 89 8.43 9.77 7.27
C HIS A 89 9.17 8.63 7.96
N HIS A 90 10.28 8.13 7.38
CA HIS A 90 11.14 7.10 7.98
C HIS A 90 10.38 5.89 8.53
N ILE A 91 9.47 5.33 7.74
CA ILE A 91 8.76 4.10 8.07
C ILE A 91 9.71 2.89 8.00
N GLN A 92 9.42 1.81 8.73
CA GLN A 92 10.28 0.62 8.74
C GLN A 92 9.95 -0.36 7.64
N GLY A 93 8.70 -0.36 7.17
CA GLY A 93 8.31 -1.28 6.09
C GLY A 93 7.10 -0.80 5.30
N ILE A 94 6.92 -1.39 4.12
CA ILE A 94 5.82 -1.07 3.21
C ILE A 94 5.23 -2.33 2.58
N LYS A 95 3.94 -2.29 2.32
CA LYS A 95 3.24 -3.23 1.44
C LYS A 95 2.67 -2.47 0.25
N LEU A 96 3.24 -2.72 -0.93
CA LEU A 96 2.74 -2.21 -2.20
C LEU A 96 1.69 -3.19 -2.72
N GLN A 97 0.42 -2.81 -2.61
CA GLN A 97 -0.68 -3.70 -2.96
C GLN A 97 -1.33 -3.26 -4.27
N LEU A 98 -1.70 -4.24 -5.10
CA LEU A 98 -2.52 -4.01 -6.28
C LEU A 98 -3.97 -3.74 -5.87
N LEU A 99 -4.62 -2.79 -6.51
CA LEU A 99 -6.07 -2.61 -6.39
C LEU A 99 -6.82 -3.86 -6.82
N HIS A 100 -7.74 -4.33 -5.99
CA HIS A 100 -8.69 -5.39 -6.31
C HIS A 100 -10.12 -4.86 -6.27
N VAL A 101 -10.84 -5.01 -7.36
CA VAL A 101 -12.27 -4.69 -7.45
C VAL A 101 -13.05 -5.92 -7.02
N LEU A 102 -13.77 -5.81 -5.91
CA LEU A 102 -14.51 -6.93 -5.30
C LEU A 102 -16.02 -6.73 -5.46
N LYS A 103 -16.74 -7.82 -5.68
CA LYS A 103 -18.22 -7.84 -5.71
C LYS A 103 -18.81 -7.19 -4.46
N TYR A 104 -19.97 -6.60 -4.61
CA TYR A 104 -20.74 -5.99 -3.54
C TYR A 104 -20.10 -4.74 -2.92
N THR A 105 -19.29 -4.03 -3.70
CA THR A 105 -18.72 -2.75 -3.32
C THR A 105 -19.13 -1.68 -4.32
N ASP A 106 -19.24 -0.43 -3.87
CA ASP A 106 -19.51 0.72 -4.77
C ASP A 106 -18.43 0.87 -5.84
N LEU A 107 -17.18 0.51 -5.49
CA LEU A 107 -16.08 0.51 -6.44
C LEU A 107 -16.30 -0.50 -7.59
N ALA A 108 -16.99 -1.61 -7.31
CA ALA A 108 -17.38 -2.55 -8.36
C ALA A 108 -18.41 -1.95 -9.32
N ASP A 109 -19.40 -1.21 -8.80
CA ASP A 109 -20.40 -0.54 -9.61
C ASP A 109 -19.76 0.53 -10.51
N ASP A 110 -18.81 1.29 -9.97
CA ASP A 110 -18.05 2.27 -10.73
C ASP A 110 -17.19 1.64 -11.83
N TYR A 111 -16.53 0.52 -11.54
CA TYR A 111 -15.78 -0.25 -12.52
C TYR A 111 -16.68 -0.82 -13.62
N LEU A 112 -17.80 -1.45 -13.26
CA LEU A 112 -18.73 -2.06 -14.22
C LEU A 112 -19.43 -1.02 -15.12
N THR A 113 -19.57 0.22 -14.65
CA THR A 113 -20.08 1.35 -15.44
C THR A 113 -19.01 2.09 -16.25
N GLY A 114 -17.75 1.63 -16.18
CA GLY A 114 -16.64 2.18 -16.97
C GLY A 114 -16.10 3.52 -16.47
N ARG A 115 -16.31 3.86 -15.19
CA ARG A 115 -15.79 5.12 -14.62
C ARG A 115 -14.27 5.10 -14.43
N PHE A 116 -13.67 3.92 -14.30
CA PHE A 116 -12.23 3.72 -14.27
C PHE A 116 -11.88 2.34 -14.83
N SER A 117 -10.59 2.14 -15.13
CA SER A 117 -10.01 0.86 -15.54
C SER A 117 -9.01 0.38 -14.49
N VAL A 118 -8.79 -0.95 -14.43
CA VAL A 118 -7.70 -1.53 -13.63
C VAL A 118 -6.48 -1.76 -14.51
N TYR A 119 -5.31 -1.82 -13.91
CA TYR A 119 -4.08 -2.11 -14.63
C TYR A 119 -4.06 -3.52 -15.23
N SER A 120 -3.53 -3.65 -16.44
CA SER A 120 -2.97 -4.88 -16.94
C SER A 120 -1.78 -5.32 -16.06
N MET A 121 -1.29 -6.54 -16.22
CA MET A 121 -0.14 -7.01 -15.47
C MET A 121 1.12 -6.21 -15.81
N GLU A 122 1.28 -5.83 -17.06
CA GLU A 122 2.42 -5.05 -17.56
C GLU A 122 2.39 -3.61 -17.00
N GLU A 123 1.27 -2.89 -17.11
CA GLU A 123 1.09 -1.56 -16.52
C GLU A 123 1.35 -1.57 -15.00
N TYR A 124 0.89 -2.61 -14.31
CA TYR A 124 1.17 -2.76 -12.89
C TYR A 124 2.68 -2.91 -12.62
N PHE A 125 3.41 -3.68 -13.42
CA PHE A 125 4.85 -3.85 -13.27
C PHE A 125 5.62 -2.56 -13.55
N GLU A 126 5.18 -1.74 -14.50
CA GLU A 126 5.75 -0.42 -14.76
C GLU A 126 5.60 0.51 -13.55
N VAL A 127 4.37 0.65 -13.04
CA VAL A 127 4.09 1.50 -11.87
C VAL A 127 4.83 0.99 -10.63
N LEU A 128 4.80 -0.31 -10.37
CA LEU A 128 5.49 -0.93 -9.24
C LEU A 128 7.00 -0.73 -9.33
N SER A 129 7.59 -0.87 -10.53
CA SER A 129 9.02 -0.64 -10.77
C SER A 129 9.42 0.79 -10.43
N SER A 130 8.64 1.77 -10.91
CA SER A 130 8.86 3.18 -10.60
C SER A 130 8.77 3.45 -9.10
N CYS A 131 7.78 2.87 -8.41
CA CYS A 131 7.68 2.99 -6.96
C CYS A 131 8.89 2.39 -6.23
N ILE A 132 9.37 1.21 -6.63
CA ILE A 132 10.54 0.55 -6.04
C ILE A 132 11.80 1.37 -6.27
N CYS A 133 12.02 1.88 -7.48
CA CYS A 133 13.19 2.70 -7.81
C CYS A 133 13.25 4.00 -6.99
N ASN A 134 12.09 4.54 -6.60
CA ASN A 134 11.98 5.78 -5.82
C ASN A 134 11.74 5.54 -4.32
N LEU A 135 11.81 4.30 -3.83
CA LEU A 135 11.65 3.96 -2.42
C LEU A 135 13.01 3.81 -1.74
N SER A 136 13.17 4.43 -0.56
CA SER A 136 14.40 4.33 0.23
C SER A 136 14.80 2.87 0.50
N PRO A 137 16.07 2.48 0.29
CA PRO A 137 16.57 1.14 0.58
C PRO A 137 16.49 0.76 2.08
N ASP A 138 16.30 1.75 2.97
CA ASP A 138 16.10 1.51 4.41
C ASP A 138 14.70 1.00 4.75
N ILE A 139 13.75 1.09 3.81
CA ILE A 139 12.36 0.63 4.00
C ILE A 139 12.22 -0.82 3.53
N VAL A 140 11.85 -1.72 4.41
CA VAL A 140 11.66 -3.14 4.06
C VAL A 140 10.37 -3.33 3.27
N ILE A 141 10.47 -3.90 2.08
CA ILE A 141 9.29 -4.25 1.27
C ILE A 141 8.75 -5.61 1.72
N HIS A 142 7.58 -5.61 2.37
CA HIS A 142 6.92 -6.82 2.87
C HIS A 142 6.05 -7.52 1.83
N ARG A 143 5.55 -6.76 0.85
CA ARG A 143 4.63 -7.29 -0.17
C ARG A 143 4.68 -6.43 -1.43
N LEU A 144 4.64 -7.09 -2.60
CA LEU A 144 4.64 -6.46 -3.93
C LEU A 144 3.33 -6.69 -4.71
N THR A 145 2.34 -7.35 -4.12
CA THR A 145 1.03 -7.58 -4.73
C THR A 145 0.01 -7.90 -3.63
N GLY A 146 -1.27 -7.81 -3.94
CA GLY A 146 -2.36 -8.18 -3.04
C GLY A 146 -2.85 -9.61 -3.25
N ASP A 147 -3.67 -10.09 -2.33
CA ASP A 147 -4.44 -11.33 -2.45
C ASP A 147 -5.93 -10.98 -2.27
N GLY A 148 -6.70 -10.97 -3.35
CA GLY A 148 -8.15 -10.84 -3.30
C GLY A 148 -8.83 -12.20 -3.14
N PRO A 149 -9.95 -12.31 -2.42
CA PRO A 149 -10.76 -13.53 -2.36
C PRO A 149 -11.28 -13.86 -3.76
N LYS A 150 -10.90 -15.04 -4.28
CA LYS A 150 -11.12 -15.41 -5.69
C LYS A 150 -12.60 -15.43 -6.11
N ASP A 151 -13.47 -15.79 -5.22
CA ASP A 151 -14.93 -15.86 -5.41
C ASP A 151 -15.60 -14.47 -5.47
N LEU A 152 -14.97 -13.47 -4.88
CA LEU A 152 -15.43 -12.09 -4.87
C LEU A 152 -14.70 -11.20 -5.91
N LEU A 153 -13.56 -11.62 -6.43
CA LEU A 153 -12.77 -10.79 -7.34
C LEU A 153 -13.45 -10.60 -8.69
N ILE A 154 -13.67 -9.34 -9.08
CA ILE A 154 -14.11 -8.95 -10.42
C ILE A 154 -12.89 -8.65 -11.31
N ALA A 155 -11.96 -7.82 -10.81
CA ALA A 155 -10.80 -7.37 -11.55
C ALA A 155 -9.64 -6.94 -10.61
N PRO A 156 -8.39 -7.02 -11.07
CA PRO A 156 -7.94 -7.66 -12.31
C PRO A 156 -7.83 -9.19 -12.15
N THR A 157 -8.35 -9.95 -13.08
CA THR A 157 -8.41 -11.43 -13.00
C THR A 157 -7.05 -12.10 -13.11
N TRP A 158 -6.07 -11.46 -13.75
CA TRP A 158 -4.70 -11.97 -13.87
C TRP A 158 -4.03 -12.15 -12.49
N SER A 159 -4.43 -11.39 -11.47
CA SER A 159 -3.87 -11.46 -10.13
C SER A 159 -4.18 -12.79 -9.40
N THR A 160 -5.16 -13.55 -9.86
CA THR A 160 -5.57 -14.83 -9.24
C THR A 160 -4.52 -15.93 -9.34
N ASN A 161 -3.61 -15.86 -10.32
CA ASN A 161 -2.49 -16.78 -10.45
C ASN A 161 -1.20 -16.21 -9.85
N LYS A 162 -1.17 -16.12 -8.53
CA LYS A 162 -0.07 -15.51 -7.77
C LYS A 162 1.32 -16.03 -8.16
N ARG A 163 1.46 -17.33 -8.36
CA ARG A 163 2.75 -17.92 -8.73
C ARG A 163 3.23 -17.42 -10.09
N HIS A 164 2.34 -17.34 -11.06
CA HIS A 164 2.64 -16.80 -12.38
C HIS A 164 3.03 -15.32 -12.28
N VAL A 165 2.25 -14.52 -11.57
CA VAL A 165 2.52 -13.09 -11.38
C VAL A 165 3.90 -12.85 -10.76
N LEU A 166 4.25 -13.56 -9.69
CA LEU A 166 5.55 -13.42 -9.03
C LEU A 166 6.71 -13.82 -9.94
N ASN A 167 6.57 -14.89 -10.72
CA ASN A 167 7.59 -15.31 -11.67
C ASN A 167 7.79 -14.28 -12.79
N GLN A 168 6.71 -13.74 -13.35
CA GLN A 168 6.78 -12.69 -14.37
C GLN A 168 7.38 -11.40 -13.81
N MET A 169 7.01 -11.01 -12.59
CA MET A 169 7.56 -9.84 -11.90
C MET A 169 9.08 -9.97 -11.70
N GLN A 170 9.56 -11.14 -11.25
CA GLN A 170 11.01 -11.36 -11.08
C GLN A 170 11.75 -11.29 -12.42
N SER A 171 11.17 -11.82 -13.50
CA SER A 171 11.74 -11.74 -14.86
C SER A 171 11.75 -10.29 -15.33
N TRP A 172 10.67 -9.56 -15.11
CA TRP A 172 10.55 -8.13 -15.43
C TRP A 172 11.64 -7.32 -14.75
N PHE A 173 11.82 -7.48 -13.43
CA PHE A 173 12.82 -6.74 -12.66
C PHE A 173 14.25 -7.00 -13.16
N LYS A 174 14.55 -8.25 -13.56
CA LYS A 174 15.85 -8.59 -14.14
C LYS A 174 16.09 -7.93 -15.50
N ILE A 175 15.08 -7.97 -16.38
CA ILE A 175 15.18 -7.43 -17.75
C ILE A 175 15.34 -5.91 -17.71
N HIS A 176 14.64 -5.23 -16.83
CA HIS A 176 14.64 -3.76 -16.74
C HIS A 176 15.62 -3.22 -15.68
N ASP A 177 16.42 -4.09 -15.07
CA ASP A 177 17.41 -3.71 -14.04
C ASP A 177 16.78 -2.89 -12.90
N ILE A 178 15.67 -3.41 -12.33
CA ILE A 178 14.92 -2.75 -11.25
C ILE A 178 15.47 -3.15 -9.90
N TRP A 179 15.85 -2.14 -9.10
CA TRP A 179 16.24 -2.32 -7.71
C TRP A 179 15.84 -1.11 -6.87
N GLN A 180 15.66 -1.35 -5.57
CA GLN A 180 15.14 -0.36 -4.63
C GLN A 180 16.11 0.81 -4.44
N GLY A 181 15.61 2.03 -4.63
CA GLY A 181 16.39 3.26 -4.47
C GLY A 181 17.24 3.63 -5.68
N LYS A 182 17.00 3.02 -6.85
CA LYS A 182 17.76 3.29 -8.08
C LYS A 182 17.68 4.74 -8.54
N GLU A 183 16.58 5.43 -8.22
CA GLU A 183 16.27 6.79 -8.69
C GLU A 183 16.17 7.82 -7.54
N LEU A 184 16.74 7.50 -6.37
CA LEU A 184 16.84 8.42 -5.22
C LEU A 184 18.05 9.34 -5.34
#